data_1137a470407ff9a22293c5bc695dff52
#
_entry.id   1137a470407ff9a22293c5bc695dff52
#
_cell.length_a   1.000
_cell.length_b   1.000
_cell.length_c   1.000
_cell.angle_alpha   90.00
_cell.angle_beta   90.00
_cell.angle_gamma   90.00
#
_symmetry.space_group_name_H-M   'P 1'
#
loop_
_entity.id
_entity.type
_entity.pdbx_description
1 polymer ?
#
loop_
_entity_poly.entity_id
_entity_poly.type
_entity_poly.pdbx_seq_one_letter_code
_entity_poly.pdbx_strand_id
1 'polypeptide(L)'
;MSYLRKHAALILGATFLATTCFTSPALSDERPDVTVAVQQIVNAGALDVLREQSNVGARVFYSIFETLIDYDRQQPDLPQKPGLATEWKRIDDKTVELKLRPGVKFHNGDVMTADDVVFTFSKERFGQLDEQEAARKEGNTLFTNTASSNSVGKVPPAEVAAVAKRAWPNLDRVEKVDDMTVRFVSTVPDPTLEGRISRYGAEILSKRAYQEAESWLDFARKPVGTGPYKVVDFKPDNVLVLEAHDDYWGGEPPIKTLRFVVVPEVASRVNGLLSGEYQFITDVPPDQIKTIEDDAKFEVVGGPITNHRLMVFDKNNGPMQNPKIRQAMTHAIDRDTIVSALWGDRTAVPAGLQWEYYGDMYLSDWTVPEYDPELARKLVQESGYNGEPIIMRVLNNYYTNQVSTAQINAEAFRQIGLNIQMEMKENWQQIFDTESGPRMVRDWSNSAPFPDPVSSIVNQHCQNGQQQQVGEWTNEEFNELCIKLETSTDLEERRAAFQRMLEIAEREDPAYTVLHQSAIFYGKPKNIDWTWSGLQSMDFRGDNFKVNNLAN
;
A
#
# COMPACT_ATOMS: atom_id res chain seq x y z
N MET A 1 -58.80 16.48 -90.49
CA MET A 1 -59.33 15.11 -90.25
C MET A 1 -58.64 14.56 -89.05
N SER A 2 -59.41 14.52 -87.89
CA SER A 2 -59.68 13.29 -87.14
C SER A 2 -58.43 12.73 -86.43
N TYR A 3 -58.35 12.49 -85.14
CA TYR A 3 -59.27 12.10 -84.05
C TYR A 3 -58.67 12.35 -82.66
N LEU A 4 -59.52 12.79 -81.74
CA LEU A 4 -59.29 12.81 -80.29
C LEU A 4 -59.12 11.40 -79.74
N ARG A 5 -58.26 11.20 -78.77
CA ARG A 5 -58.50 10.26 -77.67
C ARG A 5 -57.89 10.78 -76.36
N LYS A 6 -58.73 10.89 -75.32
CA LYS A 6 -58.47 11.19 -73.97
C LYS A 6 -57.83 9.96 -73.29
N HIS A 7 -56.80 10.17 -72.50
CA HIS A 7 -56.43 9.22 -71.43
C HIS A 7 -56.25 9.98 -70.10
N ALA A 8 -57.05 9.57 -69.12
CA ALA A 8 -57.00 10.04 -67.77
C ALA A 8 -55.71 9.49 -67.06
N ALA A 9 -54.92 10.36 -66.48
CA ALA A 9 -53.81 9.98 -65.65
C ALA A 9 -54.26 9.88 -64.17
N LEU A 10 -54.16 8.67 -63.57
CA LEU A 10 -54.30 8.44 -62.16
C LEU A 10 -53.05 9.00 -61.47
N ILE A 11 -53.23 9.95 -60.55
CA ILE A 11 -52.19 10.43 -59.64
C ILE A 11 -52.21 9.49 -58.39
N LEU A 12 -51.26 8.57 -58.27
CA LEU A 12 -50.96 7.89 -57.04
C LEU A 12 -50.16 8.82 -56.11
N GLY A 13 -50.81 9.27 -55.06
CA GLY A 13 -50.12 10.00 -53.98
C GLY A 13 -49.29 9.05 -53.11
N ALA A 14 -48.00 9.08 -53.27
CA ALA A 14 -47.05 8.42 -52.32
C ALA A 14 -46.85 9.33 -51.11
N THR A 15 -47.48 8.98 -49.99
CA THR A 15 -47.26 9.62 -48.71
C THR A 15 -45.90 9.13 -48.14
N PHE A 16 -44.86 9.96 -48.23
CA PHE A 16 -43.61 9.73 -47.54
C PHE A 16 -43.82 9.98 -46.02
N LEU A 17 -43.91 8.92 -45.24
CA LEU A 17 -43.72 9.01 -43.77
C LEU A 17 -42.23 9.29 -43.54
N ALA A 18 -41.87 10.54 -43.27
CA ALA A 18 -40.57 10.89 -42.73
C ALA A 18 -40.52 10.43 -41.26
N THR A 19 -39.87 9.28 -41.01
CA THR A 19 -39.52 8.86 -39.67
C THR A 19 -38.36 9.77 -39.18
N THR A 20 -38.71 10.82 -38.44
CA THR A 20 -37.72 11.60 -37.70
C THR A 20 -37.19 10.73 -36.58
N CYS A 21 -36.01 10.15 -36.78
CA CYS A 21 -35.20 9.64 -35.70
C CYS A 21 -34.84 10.82 -34.78
N PHE A 22 -35.55 10.98 -33.69
CA PHE A 22 -35.06 11.80 -32.59
C PHE A 22 -33.82 11.08 -32.03
N THR A 23 -32.64 11.48 -32.52
CA THR A 23 -31.41 11.23 -31.76
C THR A 23 -31.53 12.11 -30.52
N SER A 24 -31.90 11.50 -29.38
CA SER A 24 -31.71 12.17 -28.10
C SER A 24 -30.25 12.62 -28.06
N PRO A 25 -29.95 13.89 -27.76
CA PRO A 25 -28.58 14.27 -27.48
C PRO A 25 -28.13 13.39 -26.34
N ALA A 26 -27.04 12.66 -26.53
CA ALA A 26 -26.36 12.01 -25.40
C ALA A 26 -26.09 13.13 -24.39
N LEU A 27 -26.73 13.09 -23.24
CA LEU A 27 -26.41 13.98 -22.14
C LEU A 27 -24.90 13.83 -21.93
N SER A 28 -24.16 14.91 -22.09
CA SER A 28 -22.73 14.92 -21.79
C SER A 28 -22.60 14.55 -20.32
N ASP A 29 -21.79 13.56 -20.01
CA ASP A 29 -21.45 13.23 -18.63
C ASP A 29 -20.79 14.47 -18.00
N GLU A 30 -21.48 15.11 -17.07
CA GLU A 30 -21.04 16.36 -16.42
C GLU A 30 -20.00 16.13 -15.30
N ARG A 31 -19.70 14.85 -14.99
CA ARG A 31 -18.68 14.53 -13.98
C ARG A 31 -17.30 15.01 -14.45
N PRO A 32 -16.47 15.56 -13.54
CA PRO A 32 -15.16 16.08 -13.91
C PRO A 32 -14.17 14.97 -14.27
N ASP A 33 -13.19 15.32 -15.07
CA ASP A 33 -11.91 14.62 -15.15
C ASP A 33 -10.99 15.14 -14.06
N VAL A 34 -10.29 14.23 -13.34
CA VAL A 34 -9.33 14.58 -12.29
C VAL A 34 -7.98 13.97 -12.59
N THR A 35 -6.94 14.79 -12.52
CA THR A 35 -5.54 14.35 -12.67
C THR A 35 -4.79 14.54 -11.37
N VAL A 36 -4.16 13.45 -10.90
CA VAL A 36 -3.30 13.38 -9.72
C VAL A 36 -1.85 13.21 -10.18
N ALA A 37 -0.99 14.18 -9.94
CA ALA A 37 0.43 14.05 -10.22
C ALA A 37 1.14 13.36 -9.04
N VAL A 38 1.79 12.26 -9.32
CA VAL A 38 2.49 11.41 -8.36
C VAL A 38 3.96 11.26 -8.73
N GLN A 39 4.81 10.98 -7.75
CA GLN A 39 6.22 10.68 -8.05
C GLN A 39 6.36 9.32 -8.74
N GLN A 40 5.50 8.36 -8.40
CA GLN A 40 5.47 7.00 -8.91
C GLN A 40 4.08 6.40 -8.68
N ILE A 41 3.60 5.51 -9.56
CA ILE A 41 2.29 4.85 -9.42
C ILE A 41 2.44 3.52 -8.68
N VAL A 42 3.41 2.71 -9.09
CA VAL A 42 3.69 1.37 -8.51
C VAL A 42 5.19 1.09 -8.54
N ASN A 43 5.67 0.22 -7.66
CA ASN A 43 7.06 -0.26 -7.68
C ASN A 43 7.25 -1.50 -8.55
N ALA A 44 6.21 -2.34 -8.66
CA ALA A 44 6.30 -3.66 -9.28
C ALA A 44 5.91 -3.68 -10.76
N GLY A 45 5.54 -2.54 -11.35
CA GLY A 45 5.08 -2.44 -12.73
C GLY A 45 3.77 -3.19 -13.00
N ALA A 46 3.00 -3.51 -11.97
CA ALA A 46 1.78 -4.28 -12.01
C ALA A 46 0.78 -3.78 -10.97
N LEU A 47 -0.51 -3.96 -11.21
CA LEU A 47 -1.61 -3.63 -10.32
C LEU A 47 -2.15 -4.88 -9.59
N ASP A 48 -1.28 -5.84 -9.29
CA ASP A 48 -1.64 -7.01 -8.49
C ASP A 48 -1.41 -6.71 -7.00
N VAL A 49 -2.45 -6.83 -6.20
CA VAL A 49 -2.47 -6.44 -4.78
C VAL A 49 -1.51 -7.24 -3.88
N LEU A 50 -1.10 -8.44 -4.29
CA LEU A 50 -0.08 -9.23 -3.57
C LEU A 50 1.34 -8.95 -4.10
N ARG A 51 1.48 -8.56 -5.38
CA ARG A 51 2.79 -8.23 -5.96
C ARG A 51 3.21 -6.81 -5.59
N GLU A 52 2.28 -5.87 -5.65
CA GLU A 52 2.51 -4.46 -5.36
C GLU A 52 2.20 -4.16 -3.89
N GLN A 53 3.21 -4.18 -3.04
CA GLN A 53 3.09 -3.95 -1.60
C GLN A 53 3.70 -2.62 -1.14
N SER A 54 3.86 -1.68 -2.08
CA SER A 54 4.48 -0.38 -1.79
C SER A 54 3.47 0.66 -1.30
N ASN A 55 3.98 1.68 -0.61
CA ASN A 55 3.20 2.85 -0.20
C ASN A 55 2.60 3.60 -1.40
N VAL A 56 3.30 3.60 -2.54
CA VAL A 56 2.82 4.28 -3.76
C VAL A 56 1.70 3.50 -4.44
N GLY A 57 1.77 2.16 -4.47
CA GLY A 57 0.70 1.30 -5.01
C GLY A 57 -0.56 1.34 -4.16
N ALA A 58 -0.45 1.35 -2.83
CA ALA A 58 -1.58 1.44 -1.91
C ALA A 58 -2.49 2.66 -2.20
N ARG A 59 -1.90 3.74 -2.73
CA ARG A 59 -2.59 4.99 -3.07
C ARG A 59 -3.73 4.78 -4.08
N VAL A 60 -3.53 3.93 -5.09
CA VAL A 60 -4.45 3.76 -6.23
C VAL A 60 -5.42 2.60 -6.06
N PHE A 61 -5.10 1.60 -5.24
CA PHE A 61 -5.86 0.34 -5.19
C PHE A 61 -7.26 0.50 -4.61
N TYR A 62 -7.47 1.44 -3.69
CA TYR A 62 -8.80 1.71 -3.13
C TYR A 62 -9.80 2.27 -4.17
N SER A 63 -9.30 2.79 -5.29
CA SER A 63 -10.13 3.16 -6.43
C SER A 63 -10.55 1.96 -7.28
N ILE A 64 -9.75 0.87 -7.29
CA ILE A 64 -9.93 -0.27 -8.21
C ILE A 64 -10.58 -1.47 -7.50
N PHE A 65 -10.23 -1.68 -6.24
CA PHE A 65 -10.56 -2.89 -5.50
C PHE A 65 -11.21 -2.59 -4.16
N GLU A 66 -11.82 -3.62 -3.57
CA GLU A 66 -12.41 -3.58 -2.24
C GLU A 66 -12.19 -4.88 -1.49
N THR A 67 -12.19 -4.79 -0.16
CA THR A 67 -12.09 -5.90 0.78
C THR A 67 -13.46 -6.33 1.30
N LEU A 68 -13.54 -7.52 1.89
CA LEU A 68 -14.78 -7.99 2.53
C LEU A 68 -15.15 -7.15 3.75
N ILE A 69 -14.18 -6.85 4.59
CA ILE A 69 -14.28 -5.94 5.73
C ILE A 69 -13.45 -4.71 5.37
N ASP A 70 -14.01 -3.51 5.51
CA ASP A 70 -13.33 -2.24 5.22
C ASP A 70 -13.08 -1.46 6.52
N TYR A 71 -12.42 -0.32 6.42
CA TYR A 71 -12.24 0.64 7.51
C TYR A 71 -13.00 1.94 7.25
N ASP A 72 -13.52 2.54 8.31
CA ASP A 72 -13.97 3.92 8.24
C ASP A 72 -12.75 4.85 8.24
N ARG A 73 -12.33 5.25 7.05
CA ARG A 73 -11.12 6.05 6.82
C ARG A 73 -11.25 7.50 7.28
N GLN A 74 -12.44 7.95 7.61
CA GLN A 74 -12.69 9.31 8.10
C GLN A 74 -12.57 9.39 9.63
N GLN A 75 -12.52 8.24 10.32
CA GLN A 75 -12.33 8.17 11.77
C GLN A 75 -10.85 7.97 12.10
N PRO A 76 -10.30 8.67 13.11
CA PRO A 76 -8.88 8.56 13.48
C PRO A 76 -8.46 7.16 13.96
N ASP A 77 -9.38 6.45 14.61
CA ASP A 77 -9.18 5.09 15.13
C ASP A 77 -9.43 3.98 14.11
N LEU A 78 -9.80 4.36 12.87
CA LEU A 78 -9.99 3.45 11.74
C LEU A 78 -10.84 2.21 12.10
N PRO A 79 -12.08 2.38 12.61
CA PRO A 79 -12.90 1.25 13.00
C PRO A 79 -13.29 0.42 11.76
N GLN A 80 -13.42 -0.89 11.94
CA GLN A 80 -13.89 -1.79 10.89
C GLN A 80 -15.36 -1.49 10.55
N LYS A 81 -15.68 -1.53 9.27
CA LYS A 81 -17.04 -1.38 8.73
C LYS A 81 -17.33 -2.42 7.64
N PRO A 82 -18.62 -2.68 7.32
CA PRO A 82 -19.00 -3.51 6.17
C PRO A 82 -18.42 -2.98 4.86
N GLY A 83 -17.72 -3.88 4.13
CA GLY A 83 -17.25 -3.68 2.76
C GLY A 83 -18.07 -4.53 1.79
N LEU A 84 -17.42 -5.46 1.08
CA LEU A 84 -18.08 -6.46 0.23
C LEU A 84 -18.83 -7.54 1.03
N ALA A 85 -18.56 -7.67 2.33
CA ALA A 85 -19.42 -8.38 3.26
C ALA A 85 -20.32 -7.38 4.02
N THR A 86 -21.58 -7.78 4.27
CA THR A 86 -22.54 -6.97 5.02
C THR A 86 -22.44 -7.21 6.53
N GLU A 87 -22.02 -8.41 6.90
CA GLU A 87 -21.80 -8.82 8.29
C GLU A 87 -20.77 -9.96 8.36
N TRP A 88 -20.14 -10.08 9.51
CA TRP A 88 -19.24 -11.19 9.82
C TRP A 88 -19.42 -11.64 11.26
N LYS A 89 -19.05 -12.87 11.52
CA LYS A 89 -19.14 -13.48 12.85
C LYS A 89 -18.00 -14.46 13.04
N ARG A 90 -17.29 -14.33 14.16
CA ARG A 90 -16.35 -15.33 14.63
C ARG A 90 -17.14 -16.52 15.18
N ILE A 91 -16.91 -17.70 14.57
CA ILE A 91 -17.59 -18.96 14.94
C ILE A 91 -16.84 -19.63 16.09
N ASP A 92 -15.50 -19.65 15.99
CA ASP A 92 -14.57 -20.16 16.99
C ASP A 92 -13.22 -19.42 16.84
N ASP A 93 -12.18 -19.85 17.55
CA ASP A 93 -10.86 -19.22 17.54
C ASP A 93 -10.09 -19.35 16.20
N LYS A 94 -10.58 -20.16 15.26
CA LYS A 94 -10.00 -20.42 13.95
C LYS A 94 -10.87 -19.98 12.77
N THR A 95 -12.15 -19.68 13.00
CA THR A 95 -13.15 -19.57 11.93
C THR A 95 -13.91 -18.26 12.00
N VAL A 96 -13.92 -17.53 10.89
CA VAL A 96 -14.78 -16.35 10.68
C VAL A 96 -15.70 -16.62 9.50
N GLU A 97 -17.01 -16.48 9.72
CA GLU A 97 -18.05 -16.54 8.68
C GLU A 97 -18.44 -15.12 8.25
N LEU A 98 -18.58 -14.92 6.93
CA LEU A 98 -18.97 -13.64 6.36
C LEU A 98 -20.13 -13.81 5.39
N LYS A 99 -21.10 -12.90 5.44
CA LYS A 99 -22.19 -12.78 4.46
C LYS A 99 -21.84 -11.73 3.43
N LEU A 100 -21.83 -12.11 2.18
CA LEU A 100 -21.49 -11.24 1.06
C LEU A 100 -22.63 -10.26 0.75
N ARG A 101 -22.25 -9.08 0.25
CA ARG A 101 -23.19 -8.07 -0.23
C ARG A 101 -23.83 -8.54 -1.54
N PRO A 102 -25.17 -8.60 -1.65
CA PRO A 102 -25.83 -9.01 -2.88
C PRO A 102 -25.71 -7.95 -3.98
N GLY A 103 -25.61 -8.40 -5.24
CA GLY A 103 -25.66 -7.54 -6.42
C GLY A 103 -24.42 -6.71 -6.69
N VAL A 104 -23.32 -6.94 -5.99
CA VAL A 104 -22.01 -6.31 -6.30
C VAL A 104 -21.57 -6.77 -7.67
N LYS A 105 -21.24 -5.83 -8.56
CA LYS A 105 -20.70 -6.12 -9.89
C LYS A 105 -19.20 -5.82 -9.94
N PHE A 106 -18.49 -6.67 -10.62
CA PHE A 106 -17.13 -6.40 -11.08
C PHE A 106 -17.13 -5.43 -12.27
N HIS A 107 -15.97 -4.85 -12.57
CA HIS A 107 -15.77 -3.92 -13.70
C HIS A 107 -16.15 -4.50 -15.08
N ASN A 108 -16.18 -5.80 -15.22
CA ASN A 108 -16.62 -6.52 -16.42
C ASN A 108 -18.12 -6.84 -16.45
N GLY A 109 -18.87 -6.41 -15.43
CA GLY A 109 -20.32 -6.60 -15.31
C GLY A 109 -20.76 -7.91 -14.65
N ASP A 110 -19.84 -8.82 -14.31
CA ASP A 110 -20.15 -10.03 -13.58
C ASP A 110 -20.59 -9.73 -12.16
N VAL A 111 -21.51 -10.51 -11.62
CA VAL A 111 -21.92 -10.43 -10.23
C VAL A 111 -20.95 -11.22 -9.35
N MET A 112 -20.43 -10.59 -8.31
CA MET A 112 -19.56 -11.23 -7.32
C MET A 112 -20.29 -12.30 -6.55
N THR A 113 -19.65 -13.45 -6.35
CA THR A 113 -20.15 -14.58 -5.58
C THR A 113 -19.07 -15.11 -4.62
N ALA A 114 -19.46 -16.11 -3.81
CA ALA A 114 -18.54 -16.82 -2.94
C ALA A 114 -17.40 -17.53 -3.73
N ASP A 115 -17.62 -17.88 -5.00
CA ASP A 115 -16.58 -18.51 -5.83
C ASP A 115 -15.43 -17.56 -6.15
N ASP A 116 -15.68 -16.25 -6.26
CA ASP A 116 -14.64 -15.22 -6.46
C ASP A 116 -13.82 -15.05 -5.18
N VAL A 117 -14.48 -15.07 -4.02
CA VAL A 117 -13.80 -14.98 -2.72
C VAL A 117 -12.92 -16.21 -2.49
N VAL A 118 -13.46 -17.43 -2.68
CA VAL A 118 -12.69 -18.68 -2.54
C VAL A 118 -11.49 -18.69 -3.48
N PHE A 119 -11.65 -18.23 -4.72
CA PHE A 119 -10.57 -18.13 -5.68
C PHE A 119 -9.50 -17.13 -5.24
N THR A 120 -9.89 -15.94 -4.79
CA THR A 120 -8.98 -14.86 -4.36
C THR A 120 -7.98 -15.34 -3.30
N PHE A 121 -8.40 -16.24 -2.41
CA PHE A 121 -7.57 -16.81 -1.35
C PHE A 121 -7.13 -18.26 -1.62
N SER A 122 -7.15 -18.69 -2.85
CA SER A 122 -6.74 -20.06 -3.24
C SER A 122 -5.22 -20.18 -3.41
N LYS A 123 -4.71 -21.41 -3.25
CA LYS A 123 -3.31 -21.75 -3.56
C LYS A 123 -2.94 -21.43 -5.00
N GLU A 124 -3.89 -21.61 -5.94
CA GLU A 124 -3.72 -21.26 -7.36
C GLU A 124 -3.42 -19.76 -7.51
N ARG A 125 -4.27 -18.90 -6.95
CA ARG A 125 -4.10 -17.43 -7.01
C ARG A 125 -2.83 -16.97 -6.28
N PHE A 126 -2.48 -17.63 -5.20
CA PHE A 126 -1.27 -17.35 -4.43
C PHE A 126 0.03 -17.86 -5.09
N GLY A 127 -0.09 -18.63 -6.17
CA GLY A 127 1.08 -19.24 -6.82
C GLY A 127 1.76 -20.30 -5.96
N GLN A 128 1.00 -21.05 -5.14
CA GLN A 128 1.52 -22.00 -4.16
C GLN A 128 1.20 -23.46 -4.51
N LEU A 129 0.76 -23.74 -5.74
CA LEU A 129 0.62 -25.12 -6.22
C LEU A 129 1.99 -25.70 -6.58
N ASP A 130 2.19 -27.01 -6.35
CA ASP A 130 3.48 -27.69 -6.58
C ASP A 130 3.94 -27.55 -8.04
N GLU A 131 3.03 -27.64 -9.02
CA GLU A 131 3.33 -27.40 -10.43
C GLU A 131 3.74 -25.95 -10.72
N GLN A 132 3.18 -24.97 -9.99
CA GLN A 132 3.56 -23.57 -10.13
C GLN A 132 4.95 -23.31 -9.54
N GLU A 133 5.27 -23.93 -8.42
CA GLU A 133 6.62 -23.87 -7.83
C GLU A 133 7.66 -24.52 -8.76
N ALA A 134 7.32 -25.66 -9.35
CA ALA A 134 8.16 -26.33 -10.33
C ALA A 134 8.43 -25.46 -11.56
N ALA A 135 7.40 -24.78 -12.08
CA ALA A 135 7.51 -23.91 -13.25
C ALA A 135 8.42 -22.68 -13.01
N ARG A 136 8.56 -22.23 -11.76
CA ARG A 136 9.40 -21.08 -11.38
C ARG A 136 10.85 -21.42 -11.04
N LYS A 137 11.27 -22.66 -11.07
CA LYS A 137 12.61 -23.10 -10.60
C LYS A 137 13.81 -22.54 -11.36
N GLU A 138 13.58 -21.77 -12.42
CA GLU A 138 14.66 -21.12 -13.19
C GLU A 138 14.63 -19.60 -13.01
N GLY A 139 15.45 -19.05 -12.14
CA GLY A 139 15.83 -17.63 -12.12
C GLY A 139 15.09 -16.71 -11.14
N ASN A 140 14.77 -17.15 -9.94
CA ASN A 140 14.05 -16.34 -8.96
C ASN A 140 14.93 -15.44 -8.11
N THR A 141 14.73 -14.12 -8.23
CA THR A 141 15.09 -13.12 -7.22
C THR A 141 13.83 -12.53 -6.59
N LEU A 142 13.78 -12.47 -5.25
CA LEU A 142 12.61 -11.99 -4.47
C LEU A 142 12.27 -10.49 -4.65
N PHE A 143 13.08 -9.71 -5.37
CA PHE A 143 12.95 -8.26 -5.43
C PHE A 143 13.30 -7.68 -6.80
N THR A 144 12.75 -8.22 -7.86
CA THR A 144 12.87 -7.58 -9.17
C THR A 144 11.80 -6.49 -9.33
N ASN A 145 12.21 -5.28 -9.70
CA ASN A 145 11.29 -4.17 -9.99
C ASN A 145 10.50 -4.36 -11.30
N THR A 146 10.70 -5.45 -12.01
CA THR A 146 10.00 -5.73 -13.26
C THR A 146 8.99 -6.84 -13.05
N ALA A 147 7.71 -6.50 -13.17
CA ALA A 147 6.59 -7.41 -13.01
C ALA A 147 6.60 -8.64 -13.93
N SER A 148 7.44 -8.61 -14.97
CA SER A 148 7.46 -9.65 -16.00
C SER A 148 8.54 -10.71 -15.81
N SER A 149 9.52 -10.49 -14.94
CA SER A 149 10.73 -11.31 -14.96
C SER A 149 10.56 -12.73 -14.47
N ASN A 150 9.52 -13.01 -13.68
CA ASN A 150 9.38 -14.31 -12.99
C ASN A 150 7.99 -14.95 -13.15
N SER A 151 7.10 -14.36 -13.94
CA SER A 151 5.82 -15.01 -14.27
C SER A 151 5.96 -15.92 -15.49
N VAL A 152 5.36 -17.09 -15.45
CA VAL A 152 5.34 -18.05 -16.55
C VAL A 152 3.89 -18.28 -16.96
N GLY A 153 3.45 -17.64 -18.05
CA GLY A 153 2.05 -17.72 -18.46
C GLY A 153 1.12 -17.20 -17.35
N LYS A 154 0.25 -18.07 -16.84
CA LYS A 154 -0.69 -17.75 -15.74
C LYS A 154 -0.11 -17.92 -14.34
N VAL A 155 1.10 -18.44 -14.23
CA VAL A 155 1.76 -18.61 -12.93
C VAL A 155 2.28 -17.27 -12.44
N PRO A 156 1.83 -16.78 -11.27
CA PRO A 156 2.32 -15.52 -10.72
C PRO A 156 3.79 -15.63 -10.31
N PRO A 157 4.52 -14.50 -10.23
CA PRO A 157 5.90 -14.49 -9.77
C PRO A 157 6.04 -14.98 -8.32
N ALA A 158 7.24 -15.42 -7.94
CA ALA A 158 7.52 -15.97 -6.61
C ALA A 158 7.22 -14.99 -5.46
N GLU A 159 7.34 -13.71 -5.73
CA GLU A 159 7.03 -12.65 -4.76
C GLU A 159 5.55 -12.67 -4.34
N VAL A 160 4.64 -13.01 -5.24
CA VAL A 160 3.21 -13.18 -4.91
C VAL A 160 3.04 -14.29 -3.88
N ALA A 161 3.69 -15.45 -4.10
CA ALA A 161 3.64 -16.57 -3.16
C ALA A 161 4.29 -16.23 -1.81
N ALA A 162 5.40 -15.51 -1.82
CA ALA A 162 6.10 -15.07 -0.60
C ALA A 162 5.24 -14.07 0.21
N VAL A 163 4.61 -13.11 -0.46
CA VAL A 163 3.70 -12.16 0.18
C VAL A 163 2.46 -12.87 0.72
N ALA A 164 1.86 -13.77 -0.06
CA ALA A 164 0.70 -14.56 0.38
C ALA A 164 1.03 -15.39 1.62
N LYS A 165 2.19 -16.07 1.65
CA LYS A 165 2.66 -16.83 2.82
C LYS A 165 2.82 -15.97 4.07
N ARG A 166 3.34 -14.75 3.91
CA ARG A 166 3.51 -13.80 5.00
C ARG A 166 2.19 -13.20 5.46
N ALA A 167 1.30 -12.87 4.52
CA ALA A 167 0.00 -12.27 4.82
C ALA A 167 -0.99 -13.26 5.45
N TRP A 168 -0.92 -14.52 5.04
CA TRP A 168 -1.85 -15.60 5.39
C TRP A 168 -1.12 -16.85 5.91
N PRO A 169 -0.24 -16.73 6.92
CA PRO A 169 0.62 -17.84 7.34
C PRO A 169 -0.17 -19.04 7.87
N ASN A 170 -1.34 -18.78 8.44
CA ASN A 170 -2.18 -19.77 9.12
C ASN A 170 -3.48 -20.08 8.37
N LEU A 171 -3.73 -19.47 7.21
CA LEU A 171 -4.94 -19.75 6.43
C LEU A 171 -4.89 -21.17 5.87
N ASP A 172 -5.83 -22.02 6.28
CA ASP A 172 -6.01 -23.36 5.74
C ASP A 172 -6.79 -23.29 4.42
N ARG A 173 -7.98 -22.67 4.47
CA ARG A 173 -8.87 -22.52 3.32
C ARG A 173 -9.94 -21.47 3.53
N VAL A 174 -10.55 -21.06 2.42
CA VAL A 174 -11.83 -20.37 2.41
C VAL A 174 -12.89 -21.31 1.88
N GLU A 175 -13.95 -21.54 2.64
CA GLU A 175 -15.05 -22.43 2.30
C GLU A 175 -16.24 -21.64 1.75
N LYS A 176 -16.80 -22.11 0.66
CA LYS A 176 -18.11 -21.68 0.19
C LYS A 176 -19.19 -22.42 0.98
N VAL A 177 -19.97 -21.70 1.79
CA VAL A 177 -21.13 -22.25 2.49
C VAL A 177 -22.34 -22.28 1.56
N ASP A 178 -22.58 -21.15 0.89
CA ASP A 178 -23.53 -20.98 -0.21
C ASP A 178 -23.03 -19.86 -1.14
N ASP A 179 -23.82 -19.41 -2.12
CA ASP A 179 -23.39 -18.41 -3.10
C ASP A 179 -23.08 -17.04 -2.48
N MET A 180 -23.60 -16.76 -1.27
CA MET A 180 -23.48 -15.48 -0.58
C MET A 180 -22.84 -15.60 0.81
N THR A 181 -22.30 -16.77 1.19
CA THR A 181 -21.70 -17.00 2.50
C THR A 181 -20.39 -17.76 2.37
N VAL A 182 -19.34 -17.24 2.99
CA VAL A 182 -18.02 -17.87 3.03
C VAL A 182 -17.53 -18.01 4.46
N ARG A 183 -16.63 -18.99 4.68
CA ARG A 183 -15.86 -19.13 5.94
C ARG A 183 -14.39 -19.11 5.66
N PHE A 184 -13.68 -18.29 6.40
CA PHE A 184 -12.21 -18.33 6.50
C PHE A 184 -11.86 -19.27 7.66
N VAL A 185 -11.03 -20.27 7.38
CA VAL A 185 -10.62 -21.28 8.35
C VAL A 185 -9.11 -21.28 8.46
N SER A 186 -8.61 -21.13 9.68
CA SER A 186 -7.17 -21.17 10.00
C SER A 186 -6.76 -22.53 10.57
N THR A 187 -5.52 -22.93 10.34
CA THR A 187 -4.94 -24.19 10.88
C THR A 187 -4.78 -24.16 12.39
N VAL A 188 -4.50 -22.99 12.95
CA VAL A 188 -4.32 -22.69 14.38
C VAL A 188 -5.23 -21.53 14.78
N PRO A 189 -5.45 -21.26 16.08
CA PRO A 189 -6.13 -20.04 16.51
C PRO A 189 -5.51 -18.79 15.86
N ASP A 190 -6.35 -17.90 15.34
CA ASP A 190 -5.92 -16.64 14.75
C ASP A 190 -6.81 -15.50 15.26
N PRO A 191 -6.40 -14.80 16.32
CA PRO A 191 -7.16 -13.69 16.89
C PRO A 191 -7.23 -12.47 15.96
N THR A 192 -6.44 -12.46 14.87
CA THR A 192 -6.31 -11.33 13.94
C THR A 192 -6.98 -11.57 12.60
N LEU A 193 -7.75 -12.63 12.44
CA LEU A 193 -8.29 -13.06 11.14
C LEU A 193 -9.17 -11.99 10.49
N GLU A 194 -10.02 -11.27 11.24
CA GLU A 194 -10.81 -10.15 10.73
C GLU A 194 -9.93 -8.98 10.26
N GLY A 195 -8.84 -8.69 10.99
CA GLY A 195 -7.84 -7.72 10.59
C GLY A 195 -7.13 -8.12 9.28
N ARG A 196 -6.81 -9.42 9.13
CA ARG A 196 -6.23 -9.94 7.88
C ARG A 196 -7.19 -9.83 6.70
N ILE A 197 -8.49 -10.02 6.92
CA ILE A 197 -9.54 -9.91 5.88
C ILE A 197 -9.78 -8.45 5.46
N SER A 198 -9.48 -7.48 6.32
CA SER A 198 -9.65 -6.05 6.05
C SER A 198 -8.39 -5.33 5.55
N ARG A 199 -7.26 -6.04 5.48
CA ARG A 199 -5.98 -5.43 5.11
C ARG A 199 -5.84 -5.23 3.61
N TYR A 200 -4.95 -4.32 3.24
CA TYR A 200 -4.36 -4.25 1.91
C TYR A 200 -3.71 -5.60 1.51
N GLY A 201 -4.03 -6.08 0.32
CA GLY A 201 -3.67 -7.43 -0.15
C GLY A 201 -4.74 -8.50 0.12
N ALA A 202 -5.92 -8.10 0.63
CA ALA A 202 -7.08 -8.96 0.82
C ALA A 202 -8.27 -8.58 -0.08
N GLU A 203 -8.05 -7.74 -1.07
CA GLU A 203 -9.06 -7.27 -2.02
C GLU A 203 -9.54 -8.38 -2.93
N ILE A 204 -10.84 -8.38 -3.23
CA ILE A 204 -11.50 -9.43 -4.01
C ILE A 204 -11.30 -9.19 -5.51
N LEU A 205 -10.96 -10.26 -6.21
CA LEU A 205 -10.71 -10.28 -7.66
C LEU A 205 -11.77 -11.10 -8.39
N SER A 206 -12.09 -10.73 -9.65
CA SER A 206 -12.90 -11.55 -10.52
C SER A 206 -12.15 -12.82 -10.93
N LYS A 207 -12.64 -13.98 -10.47
CA LYS A 207 -12.13 -15.30 -10.84
C LYS A 207 -12.16 -15.50 -12.36
N ARG A 208 -13.30 -15.16 -13.00
CA ARG A 208 -13.46 -15.34 -14.44
C ARG A 208 -12.47 -14.49 -15.22
N ALA A 209 -12.35 -13.20 -14.89
CA ALA A 209 -11.42 -12.32 -15.58
C ALA A 209 -9.95 -12.78 -15.42
N TYR A 210 -9.57 -13.28 -14.25
CA TYR A 210 -8.24 -13.84 -14.03
C TYR A 210 -8.01 -15.09 -14.89
N GLN A 211 -8.99 -15.99 -14.96
CA GLN A 211 -8.90 -17.22 -15.74
C GLN A 211 -8.95 -17.01 -17.25
N GLU A 212 -9.62 -15.97 -17.74
CA GLU A 212 -9.70 -15.60 -19.15
C GLU A 212 -8.47 -14.82 -19.64
N ALA A 213 -7.69 -14.19 -18.74
CA ALA A 213 -6.47 -13.49 -19.11
C ALA A 213 -5.44 -14.42 -19.75
N GLU A 214 -4.69 -13.95 -20.72
CA GLU A 214 -3.67 -14.74 -21.42
C GLU A 214 -2.50 -15.10 -20.49
N SER A 215 -2.14 -14.18 -19.60
CA SER A 215 -1.09 -14.39 -18.60
C SER A 215 -1.43 -13.69 -17.27
N TRP A 216 -0.69 -14.05 -16.21
CA TRP A 216 -0.77 -13.31 -14.94
C TRP A 216 -0.47 -11.81 -15.14
N LEU A 217 0.51 -11.46 -15.97
CA LEU A 217 0.90 -10.07 -16.20
C LEU A 217 -0.21 -9.28 -16.92
N ASP A 218 -0.92 -9.88 -17.87
CA ASP A 218 -2.02 -9.23 -18.56
C ASP A 218 -3.15 -8.89 -17.59
N PHE A 219 -3.51 -9.83 -16.71
CA PHE A 219 -4.45 -9.56 -15.62
C PHE A 219 -3.90 -8.46 -14.68
N ALA A 220 -2.64 -8.57 -14.26
CA ALA A 220 -2.01 -7.65 -13.32
C ALA A 220 -1.82 -6.22 -13.89
N ARG A 221 -1.88 -6.04 -15.21
CA ARG A 221 -1.87 -4.71 -15.85
C ARG A 221 -3.25 -4.14 -16.10
N LYS A 222 -4.26 -4.98 -16.20
CA LYS A 222 -5.66 -4.58 -16.37
C LYS A 222 -6.58 -5.41 -15.48
N PRO A 223 -6.40 -5.31 -14.16
CA PRO A 223 -7.17 -6.13 -13.23
C PRO A 223 -8.66 -5.75 -13.22
N VAL A 224 -9.48 -6.71 -12.82
CA VAL A 224 -10.92 -6.56 -12.69
C VAL A 224 -11.30 -6.70 -11.23
N GLY A 225 -11.60 -5.58 -10.59
CA GLY A 225 -12.08 -5.46 -9.22
C GLY A 225 -13.54 -5.01 -9.16
N THR A 226 -13.98 -4.62 -7.96
CA THR A 226 -15.34 -4.16 -7.66
C THR A 226 -15.40 -2.66 -7.36
N GLY A 227 -14.25 -1.98 -7.29
CA GLY A 227 -14.14 -0.60 -6.84
C GLY A 227 -14.85 0.43 -7.73
N PRO A 228 -14.89 1.69 -7.30
CA PRO A 228 -15.61 2.76 -8.03
C PRO A 228 -15.03 3.11 -9.39
N TYR A 229 -13.81 2.70 -9.71
CA TYR A 229 -13.16 3.01 -10.97
C TYR A 229 -12.49 1.77 -11.57
N LYS A 230 -12.63 1.60 -12.90
CA LYS A 230 -12.03 0.51 -13.68
C LYS A 230 -10.79 0.96 -14.46
N VAL A 231 -9.80 0.09 -14.59
CA VAL A 231 -8.56 0.36 -15.33
C VAL A 231 -8.84 0.38 -16.83
N VAL A 232 -8.48 1.50 -17.49
CA VAL A 232 -8.59 1.67 -18.95
C VAL A 232 -7.22 1.58 -19.61
N ASP A 233 -6.22 2.32 -19.10
CA ASP A 233 -4.84 2.29 -19.57
C ASP A 233 -3.88 2.30 -18.38
N PHE A 234 -2.81 1.52 -18.48
CA PHE A 234 -1.77 1.48 -17.47
C PHE A 234 -0.39 1.34 -18.10
N LYS A 235 0.41 2.37 -17.91
CA LYS A 235 1.83 2.42 -18.26
C LYS A 235 2.59 2.76 -16.97
N PRO A 236 3.27 1.80 -16.34
CA PRO A 236 3.77 1.89 -14.96
C PRO A 236 4.55 3.18 -14.65
N ASP A 237 5.45 3.58 -15.54
CA ASP A 237 6.33 4.74 -15.35
C ASP A 237 5.79 6.04 -15.99
N ASN A 238 4.51 6.04 -16.37
CA ASN A 238 3.91 7.18 -17.08
C ASN A 238 2.53 7.54 -16.55
N VAL A 239 1.53 6.64 -16.72
CA VAL A 239 0.13 6.97 -16.42
C VAL A 239 -0.69 5.74 -16.06
N LEU A 240 -1.61 5.93 -15.12
CA LEU A 240 -2.76 5.06 -14.88
C LEU A 240 -4.02 5.86 -15.17
N VAL A 241 -4.85 5.37 -16.09
CA VAL A 241 -6.14 5.97 -16.44
C VAL A 241 -7.25 5.05 -15.94
N LEU A 242 -8.10 5.62 -15.13
CA LEU A 242 -9.28 4.96 -14.58
C LEU A 242 -10.54 5.66 -15.08
N GLU A 243 -11.60 4.91 -15.41
CA GLU A 243 -12.93 5.42 -15.71
C GLU A 243 -13.93 4.99 -14.64
N ALA A 244 -14.96 5.80 -14.44
CA ALA A 244 -16.04 5.49 -13.51
C ALA A 244 -16.67 4.11 -13.79
N HIS A 245 -16.95 3.37 -12.74
CA HIS A 245 -17.74 2.15 -12.77
C HIS A 245 -19.21 2.51 -12.45
N ASP A 246 -20.00 2.81 -13.49
CA ASP A 246 -21.36 3.32 -13.33
C ASP A 246 -22.30 2.33 -12.62
N ASP A 247 -21.98 1.04 -12.62
CA ASP A 247 -22.69 -0.01 -11.87
C ASP A 247 -22.13 -0.22 -10.44
N TYR A 248 -21.31 0.71 -9.93
CA TYR A 248 -20.70 0.58 -8.61
C TYR A 248 -21.78 0.52 -7.49
N TRP A 249 -21.71 -0.49 -6.66
CA TRP A 249 -22.69 -0.74 -5.61
C TRP A 249 -22.77 0.36 -4.53
N GLY A 250 -21.69 1.11 -4.33
CA GLY A 250 -21.57 2.21 -3.37
C GLY A 250 -22.12 3.55 -3.87
N GLY A 251 -22.77 3.58 -5.04
CA GLY A 251 -23.31 4.78 -5.68
C GLY A 251 -22.46 5.27 -6.85
N GLU A 252 -23.00 6.22 -7.60
CA GLU A 252 -22.33 6.76 -8.79
C GLU A 252 -21.00 7.44 -8.43
N PRO A 253 -19.87 7.03 -9.04
CA PRO A 253 -18.59 7.67 -8.80
C PRO A 253 -18.59 9.14 -9.26
N PRO A 254 -18.10 10.09 -8.45
CA PRO A 254 -18.21 11.52 -8.73
C PRO A 254 -17.26 12.04 -9.82
N ILE A 255 -16.30 11.23 -10.25
CA ILE A 255 -15.29 11.56 -11.27
C ILE A 255 -15.53 10.68 -12.49
N LYS A 256 -15.53 11.27 -13.69
CA LYS A 256 -15.66 10.52 -14.93
C LYS A 256 -14.38 9.78 -15.27
N THR A 257 -13.27 10.50 -15.29
CA THR A 257 -11.93 9.96 -15.59
C THR A 257 -10.96 10.39 -14.49
N LEU A 258 -10.36 9.42 -13.82
CA LEU A 258 -9.33 9.64 -12.81
C LEU A 258 -7.98 9.21 -13.39
N ARG A 259 -7.02 10.15 -13.48
CA ARG A 259 -5.67 9.91 -14.00
C ARG A 259 -4.64 10.09 -12.93
N PHE A 260 -3.75 9.11 -12.79
CA PHE A 260 -2.50 9.27 -12.04
C PHE A 260 -1.37 9.39 -13.04
N VAL A 261 -0.65 10.51 -13.01
CA VAL A 261 0.47 10.80 -13.93
C VAL A 261 1.78 10.85 -13.17
N VAL A 262 2.82 10.21 -13.71
CA VAL A 262 4.14 10.20 -13.09
C VAL A 262 4.87 11.51 -13.37
N VAL A 263 5.11 12.28 -12.33
CA VAL A 263 5.87 13.53 -12.34
C VAL A 263 6.86 13.49 -11.16
N PRO A 264 8.07 12.95 -11.33
CA PRO A 264 9.01 12.69 -10.22
C PRO A 264 9.43 13.96 -9.49
N GLU A 265 9.65 15.07 -10.22
CA GLU A 265 10.18 16.31 -9.68
C GLU A 265 9.11 17.11 -8.90
N VAL A 266 9.39 17.42 -7.63
CA VAL A 266 8.50 18.18 -6.74
C VAL A 266 8.12 19.53 -7.34
N ALA A 267 9.09 20.29 -7.85
CA ALA A 267 8.86 21.60 -8.43
C ALA A 267 7.90 21.54 -9.65
N SER A 268 8.01 20.49 -10.46
CA SER A 268 7.11 20.28 -11.61
C SER A 268 5.69 19.97 -11.14
N ARG A 269 5.52 19.14 -10.08
CA ARG A 269 4.20 18.89 -9.49
C ARG A 269 3.58 20.16 -8.93
N VAL A 270 4.33 20.95 -8.16
CA VAL A 270 3.84 22.22 -7.58
C VAL A 270 3.45 23.21 -8.67
N ASN A 271 4.28 23.40 -9.69
CA ASN A 271 3.97 24.31 -10.79
C ASN A 271 2.72 23.85 -11.60
N GLY A 272 2.58 22.54 -11.84
CA GLY A 272 1.41 21.98 -12.52
C GLY A 272 0.12 22.14 -11.71
N LEU A 273 0.16 22.02 -10.38
CA LEU A 273 -0.98 22.34 -9.51
C LEU A 273 -1.36 23.82 -9.63
N LEU A 274 -0.39 24.73 -9.43
CA LEU A 274 -0.64 26.16 -9.46
C LEU A 274 -1.11 26.68 -10.84
N SER A 275 -0.73 26.01 -11.94
CA SER A 275 -1.24 26.30 -13.29
C SER A 275 -2.61 25.68 -13.58
N GLY A 276 -3.10 24.77 -12.73
CA GLY A 276 -4.36 24.05 -12.94
C GLY A 276 -4.25 22.82 -13.84
N GLU A 277 -3.04 22.40 -14.23
CA GLU A 277 -2.80 21.18 -15.00
C GLU A 277 -3.19 19.93 -14.18
N TYR A 278 -2.91 19.95 -12.87
CA TYR A 278 -3.25 18.88 -11.94
C TYR A 278 -4.25 19.35 -10.89
N GLN A 279 -5.23 18.50 -10.55
CA GLN A 279 -6.18 18.76 -9.45
C GLN A 279 -5.63 18.28 -8.11
N PHE A 280 -4.71 17.33 -8.13
CA PHE A 280 -4.00 16.87 -6.94
C PHE A 280 -2.51 16.68 -7.25
N ILE A 281 -1.69 16.97 -6.26
CA ILE A 281 -0.29 16.52 -6.22
C ILE A 281 -0.05 15.79 -4.90
N THR A 282 0.80 14.78 -4.92
CA THR A 282 1.13 13.99 -3.73
C THR A 282 2.56 14.25 -3.25
N ASP A 283 2.84 13.82 -2.02
CA ASP A 283 4.19 13.84 -1.44
C ASP A 283 4.80 15.26 -1.46
N VAL A 284 3.98 16.25 -1.08
CA VAL A 284 4.42 17.64 -0.93
C VAL A 284 5.34 17.73 0.27
N PRO A 285 6.62 18.10 0.11
CA PRO A 285 7.50 18.27 1.25
C PRO A 285 7.14 19.52 2.04
N PRO A 286 7.38 19.54 3.36
CA PRO A 286 6.97 20.63 4.25
C PRO A 286 7.45 22.02 3.83
N ASP A 287 8.64 22.13 3.23
CA ASP A 287 9.21 23.38 2.73
C ASP A 287 8.46 23.96 1.52
N GLN A 288 7.65 23.16 0.81
CA GLN A 288 6.82 23.59 -0.33
C GLN A 288 5.38 23.95 0.05
N ILE A 289 4.94 23.63 1.27
CA ILE A 289 3.56 23.88 1.71
C ILE A 289 3.23 25.38 1.58
N LYS A 290 4.09 26.23 2.12
CA LYS A 290 3.88 27.68 2.05
C LYS A 290 3.81 28.18 0.59
N THR A 291 4.61 27.65 -0.31
CA THR A 291 4.61 28.05 -1.74
C THR A 291 3.23 27.80 -2.38
N ILE A 292 2.57 26.70 -2.01
CA ILE A 292 1.22 26.35 -2.51
C ILE A 292 0.17 27.25 -1.87
N GLU A 293 0.23 27.44 -0.55
CA GLU A 293 -0.78 28.18 0.23
C GLU A 293 -0.69 29.69 0.09
N ASP A 294 0.41 30.24 -0.46
CA ASP A 294 0.54 31.67 -0.82
C ASP A 294 -0.43 32.05 -1.96
N ASP A 295 -0.89 31.10 -2.80
CA ASP A 295 -2.05 31.31 -3.67
C ASP A 295 -3.33 30.88 -2.95
N ALA A 296 -4.22 31.84 -2.72
CA ALA A 296 -5.47 31.66 -1.98
C ALA A 296 -6.42 30.61 -2.57
N LYS A 297 -6.19 30.14 -3.80
CA LYS A 297 -7.01 29.12 -4.47
C LYS A 297 -6.65 27.69 -4.05
N PHE A 298 -5.46 27.47 -3.50
CA PHE A 298 -4.94 26.15 -3.17
C PHE A 298 -4.74 25.98 -1.67
N GLU A 299 -4.66 24.72 -1.27
CA GLU A 299 -4.35 24.31 0.11
C GLU A 299 -3.57 23.02 0.10
N VAL A 300 -2.91 22.73 1.21
CA VAL A 300 -2.24 21.46 1.46
C VAL A 300 -2.92 20.76 2.63
N VAL A 301 -3.39 19.53 2.37
CA VAL A 301 -3.99 18.66 3.38
C VAL A 301 -3.13 17.42 3.58
N GLY A 302 -3.25 16.74 4.72
CA GLY A 302 -2.45 15.56 5.00
C GLY A 302 -1.93 15.55 6.43
N GLY A 303 -1.09 14.57 6.72
CA GLY A 303 -0.51 14.38 8.05
C GLY A 303 0.10 13.00 8.24
N PRO A 304 0.31 12.58 9.50
CA PRO A 304 0.85 11.28 9.83
C PRO A 304 -0.02 10.13 9.33
N ILE A 305 0.62 9.06 8.83
CA ILE A 305 -0.04 7.85 8.35
C ILE A 305 0.36 6.63 9.19
N THR A 306 -0.34 5.50 9.01
CA THR A 306 -0.04 4.22 9.70
C THR A 306 1.24 3.55 9.15
N ASN A 307 2.32 4.33 9.12
CA ASN A 307 3.63 3.90 8.65
C ASN A 307 4.73 4.60 9.44
N HIS A 308 5.76 3.88 9.87
CA HIS A 308 6.94 4.46 10.53
C HIS A 308 8.17 4.34 9.65
N ARG A 309 8.97 5.39 9.63
CA ARG A 309 10.30 5.39 9.01
C ARG A 309 11.28 4.67 9.91
N LEU A 310 12.06 3.79 9.31
CA LEU A 310 13.05 2.95 10.00
C LEU A 310 14.41 3.05 9.34
N MET A 311 15.45 2.77 10.12
CA MET A 311 16.70 2.21 9.60
C MET A 311 16.76 0.74 10.01
N VAL A 312 17.01 -0.15 9.07
CA VAL A 312 17.09 -1.59 9.27
C VAL A 312 18.54 -2.02 9.25
N PHE A 313 18.89 -2.90 10.18
CA PHE A 313 20.23 -3.40 10.38
C PHE A 313 20.39 -4.82 9.84
N ASP A 314 21.45 -5.06 9.05
CA ASP A 314 21.90 -6.39 8.66
C ASP A 314 22.99 -6.85 9.64
N LYS A 315 22.60 -7.61 10.67
CA LYS A 315 23.50 -8.04 11.74
C LYS A 315 24.52 -9.10 11.30
N ASN A 316 24.45 -9.60 10.08
CA ASN A 316 25.31 -10.67 9.61
C ASN A 316 26.59 -10.15 8.94
N ASN A 317 26.74 -8.82 8.78
CA ASN A 317 27.84 -8.22 8.04
C ASN A 317 28.70 -7.28 8.89
N GLY A 318 30.03 -7.47 8.85
CA GLY A 318 31.05 -6.59 9.40
C GLY A 318 30.78 -6.13 10.84
N PRO A 319 30.96 -4.83 11.14
CA PRO A 319 30.73 -4.28 12.49
C PRO A 319 29.31 -4.47 13.00
N MET A 320 28.33 -4.63 12.11
CA MET A 320 26.92 -4.79 12.47
C MET A 320 26.61 -6.11 13.20
N GLN A 321 27.54 -7.08 13.21
CA GLN A 321 27.44 -8.31 14.01
C GLN A 321 27.43 -8.01 15.52
N ASN A 322 28.10 -6.94 15.93
CA ASN A 322 28.12 -6.52 17.33
C ASN A 322 26.87 -5.71 17.68
N PRO A 323 26.00 -6.17 18.61
CA PRO A 323 24.79 -5.45 18.99
C PRO A 323 25.08 -4.06 19.57
N LYS A 324 26.24 -3.86 20.23
CA LYS A 324 26.62 -2.53 20.76
C LYS A 324 26.78 -1.47 19.68
N ILE A 325 27.19 -1.84 18.46
CA ILE A 325 27.26 -0.90 17.32
C ILE A 325 25.85 -0.47 16.92
N ARG A 326 24.91 -1.41 16.81
CA ARG A 326 23.51 -1.12 16.47
C ARG A 326 22.81 -0.30 17.57
N GLN A 327 23.07 -0.63 18.85
CA GLN A 327 22.62 0.17 20.01
C GLN A 327 23.20 1.59 19.96
N ALA A 328 24.50 1.73 19.69
CA ALA A 328 25.15 3.03 19.56
C ALA A 328 24.50 3.88 18.45
N MET A 329 24.24 3.30 17.29
CA MET A 329 23.55 3.98 16.20
C MET A 329 22.15 4.43 16.62
N THR A 330 21.42 3.62 17.36
CA THR A 330 20.07 3.96 17.84
C THR A 330 20.09 5.16 18.80
N HIS A 331 21.06 5.19 19.75
CA HIS A 331 21.21 6.30 20.71
C HIS A 331 21.83 7.57 20.11
N ALA A 332 22.45 7.49 18.92
CA ALA A 332 23.03 8.65 18.24
C ALA A 332 22.00 9.50 17.48
N ILE A 333 20.76 9.03 17.31
CA ILE A 333 19.75 9.69 16.48
C ILE A 333 18.95 10.68 17.31
N ASP A 334 19.09 11.98 17.01
CA ASP A 334 18.24 13.05 17.53
C ASP A 334 16.95 13.15 16.69
N ARG A 335 15.95 12.39 17.10
CA ARG A 335 14.68 12.26 16.38
C ARG A 335 13.85 13.53 16.41
N ASP A 336 13.88 14.25 17.53
CA ASP A 336 13.14 15.50 17.70
C ASP A 336 13.69 16.59 16.78
N THR A 337 15.02 16.69 16.66
CA THR A 337 15.65 17.59 15.69
C THR A 337 15.30 17.22 14.25
N ILE A 338 15.23 15.93 13.89
CA ILE A 338 14.80 15.49 12.55
C ILE A 338 13.34 15.92 12.30
N VAL A 339 12.44 15.70 13.25
CA VAL A 339 11.01 16.06 13.12
C VAL A 339 10.84 17.57 13.00
N SER A 340 11.49 18.35 13.85
CA SER A 340 11.36 19.81 13.80
C SER A 340 12.00 20.41 12.55
N ALA A 341 13.23 20.01 12.21
CA ALA A 341 13.98 20.62 11.10
C ALA A 341 13.47 20.23 9.71
N LEU A 342 13.08 18.96 9.50
CA LEU A 342 12.67 18.48 8.19
C LEU A 342 11.15 18.44 8.00
N TRP A 343 10.37 18.35 9.09
CA TRP A 343 8.93 18.20 9.03
C TRP A 343 8.17 19.41 9.61
N GLY A 344 8.87 20.37 10.25
CA GLY A 344 8.22 21.52 10.86
C GLY A 344 7.15 21.09 11.88
N ASP A 345 7.44 20.04 12.66
CA ASP A 345 6.57 19.44 13.66
C ASP A 345 5.22 18.89 13.10
N ARG A 346 5.17 18.59 11.79
CA ARG A 346 3.98 18.03 11.12
C ARG A 346 3.90 16.50 11.16
N THR A 347 4.84 15.88 11.84
CA THR A 347 4.85 14.45 12.20
C THR A 347 5.37 14.30 13.62
N ALA A 348 5.49 13.07 14.11
CA ALA A 348 5.89 12.81 15.49
C ALA A 348 6.94 11.69 15.58
N VAL A 349 7.65 11.64 16.70
CA VAL A 349 8.43 10.49 17.12
C VAL A 349 7.49 9.50 17.79
N PRO A 350 7.30 8.28 17.24
CA PRO A 350 6.38 7.30 17.80
C PRO A 350 6.98 6.60 19.03
N ALA A 351 6.13 5.99 19.83
CA ALA A 351 6.52 5.16 20.97
C ALA A 351 6.93 3.74 20.53
N GLY A 352 8.01 3.61 19.74
CA GLY A 352 8.45 2.33 19.17
C GLY A 352 7.71 1.92 17.89
N LEU A 353 7.87 0.67 17.46
CA LEU A 353 7.19 0.12 16.28
C LEU A 353 5.76 -0.30 16.64
N GLN A 354 4.96 0.67 17.01
CA GLN A 354 3.54 0.50 17.37
C GLN A 354 2.73 1.75 17.06
N TRP A 355 1.41 1.65 17.11
CA TRP A 355 0.46 2.73 16.84
C TRP A 355 -0.65 2.73 17.88
N GLU A 356 -1.12 3.91 18.27
CA GLU A 356 -2.22 4.07 19.24
C GLU A 356 -3.49 3.33 18.82
N TYR A 357 -3.75 3.23 17.51
CA TYR A 357 -4.92 2.51 17.00
C TYR A 357 -4.87 0.98 17.19
N TYR A 358 -3.77 0.43 17.76
CA TYR A 358 -3.74 -0.96 18.24
C TYR A 358 -4.65 -1.19 19.45
N GLY A 359 -5.23 -0.12 20.04
CA GLY A 359 -6.14 -0.24 21.16
C GLY A 359 -5.50 -0.95 22.35
N ASP A 360 -6.11 -2.04 22.80
CA ASP A 360 -5.63 -2.80 23.97
C ASP A 360 -4.23 -3.41 23.79
N MET A 361 -3.74 -3.55 22.57
CA MET A 361 -2.38 -4.03 22.30
C MET A 361 -1.33 -2.91 22.33
N TYR A 362 -1.72 -1.63 22.38
CA TYR A 362 -0.80 -0.51 22.48
C TYR A 362 -0.13 -0.44 23.86
N LEU A 363 1.18 -0.28 23.87
CA LEU A 363 1.99 -0.18 25.10
C LEU A 363 2.31 1.30 25.37
N SER A 364 1.43 1.98 26.10
CA SER A 364 1.51 3.43 26.34
C SER A 364 2.78 3.86 27.09
N ASP A 365 3.37 2.95 27.90
CA ASP A 365 4.58 3.23 28.69
C ASP A 365 5.87 2.93 27.91
N TRP A 366 5.76 2.43 26.67
CA TRP A 366 6.93 2.16 25.83
C TRP A 366 7.45 3.43 25.17
N THR A 367 8.76 3.55 25.05
CA THR A 367 9.43 4.64 24.33
C THR A 367 10.56 4.10 23.48
N VAL A 368 10.84 4.75 22.36
CA VAL A 368 12.07 4.50 21.60
C VAL A 368 13.30 4.79 22.47
N PRO A 369 14.45 4.13 22.22
CA PRO A 369 15.69 4.47 22.91
C PRO A 369 16.00 5.97 22.79
N GLU A 370 16.35 6.57 23.92
CA GLU A 370 16.63 8.01 24.04
C GLU A 370 17.86 8.42 23.22
N TYR A 371 17.87 9.67 22.76
CA TYR A 371 19.05 10.31 22.21
C TYR A 371 20.09 10.53 23.31
N ASP A 372 21.18 9.78 23.28
CA ASP A 372 22.30 9.85 24.22
C ASP A 372 23.63 9.63 23.48
N PRO A 373 24.23 10.68 22.90
CA PRO A 373 25.48 10.57 22.17
C PRO A 373 26.68 10.18 23.03
N GLU A 374 26.64 10.39 24.36
CA GLU A 374 27.70 9.95 25.26
C GLU A 374 27.65 8.44 25.48
N LEU A 375 26.44 7.91 25.74
CA LEU A 375 26.22 6.47 25.79
C LEU A 375 26.60 5.82 24.45
N ALA A 376 26.22 6.44 23.34
CA ALA A 376 26.55 5.95 22.00
C ALA A 376 28.08 5.83 21.79
N ARG A 377 28.87 6.85 22.16
CA ARG A 377 30.34 6.81 22.08
C ARG A 377 30.91 5.71 23.00
N LYS A 378 30.38 5.57 24.21
CA LYS A 378 30.78 4.53 25.13
C LYS A 378 30.54 3.12 24.55
N LEU A 379 29.38 2.89 23.94
CA LEU A 379 29.04 1.63 23.30
C LEU A 379 29.97 1.31 22.11
N VAL A 380 30.33 2.32 21.30
CA VAL A 380 31.33 2.16 20.23
C VAL A 380 32.69 1.74 20.80
N GLN A 381 33.15 2.38 21.87
CA GLN A 381 34.42 2.03 22.53
C GLN A 381 34.38 0.60 23.10
N GLU A 382 33.31 0.25 23.80
CA GLU A 382 33.11 -1.08 24.40
C GLU A 382 32.93 -2.20 23.37
N SER A 383 32.53 -1.85 22.12
CA SER A 383 32.38 -2.82 21.04
C SER A 383 33.71 -3.31 20.49
N GLY A 384 34.81 -2.59 20.74
CA GLY A 384 36.12 -2.86 20.15
C GLY A 384 36.21 -2.46 18.67
N TYR A 385 35.34 -1.59 18.20
CA TYR A 385 35.32 -1.10 16.80
C TYR A 385 36.62 -0.38 16.43
N ASN A 386 37.21 -0.71 15.28
CA ASN A 386 38.52 -0.23 14.85
C ASN A 386 38.46 0.61 13.54
N GLY A 387 37.29 1.12 13.17
CA GLY A 387 37.15 2.01 12.02
C GLY A 387 36.82 1.32 10.70
N GLU A 388 36.39 0.07 10.73
CA GLU A 388 35.91 -0.65 9.54
C GLU A 388 34.70 0.09 8.92
N PRO A 389 34.59 0.16 7.58
CA PRO A 389 33.48 0.87 6.96
C PRO A 389 32.13 0.22 7.27
N ILE A 390 31.14 1.02 7.58
CA ILE A 390 29.73 0.65 7.68
C ILE A 390 28.99 1.19 6.46
N ILE A 391 28.49 0.30 5.63
CA ILE A 391 27.80 0.65 4.38
C ILE A 391 26.33 0.94 4.68
N MET A 392 25.90 2.16 4.34
CA MET A 392 24.52 2.61 4.49
C MET A 392 23.92 2.87 3.10
N ARG A 393 22.94 2.03 2.70
CA ARG A 393 22.26 2.13 1.41
C ARG A 393 20.96 2.92 1.50
N VAL A 394 20.80 3.89 0.60
CA VAL A 394 19.68 4.84 0.59
C VAL A 394 19.15 4.99 -0.82
N LEU A 395 17.83 5.00 -1.02
CA LEU A 395 17.22 5.39 -2.29
C LEU A 395 17.23 6.90 -2.47
N ASN A 396 17.30 7.34 -3.74
CA ASN A 396 17.36 8.76 -4.06
C ASN A 396 16.03 9.50 -3.84
N ASN A 397 14.90 8.87 -4.09
CA ASN A 397 13.64 9.61 -4.29
C ASN A 397 12.40 8.73 -4.05
N TYR A 398 12.35 8.03 -2.93
CA TYR A 398 11.18 7.20 -2.62
C TYR A 398 10.32 7.79 -1.49
N TYR A 399 10.94 8.25 -0.40
CA TYR A 399 10.25 8.91 0.71
C TYR A 399 10.53 10.42 0.73
N THR A 400 9.55 11.19 1.16
CA THR A 400 9.76 12.63 1.45
C THR A 400 10.91 12.81 2.45
N ASN A 401 11.81 13.75 2.20
CA ASN A 401 13.00 14.05 3.01
C ASN A 401 13.97 12.87 3.23
N GLN A 402 13.91 11.83 2.41
CA GLN A 402 14.70 10.60 2.58
C GLN A 402 16.20 10.87 2.65
N VAL A 403 16.74 11.57 1.66
CA VAL A 403 18.18 11.82 1.55
C VAL A 403 18.66 12.72 2.69
N SER A 404 17.91 13.77 3.01
CA SER A 404 18.24 14.68 4.11
C SER A 404 18.25 13.97 5.47
N THR A 405 17.26 13.13 5.74
CA THR A 405 17.22 12.30 6.95
C THR A 405 18.42 11.36 7.03
N ALA A 406 18.75 10.70 5.92
CA ALA A 406 19.89 9.78 5.85
C ALA A 406 21.24 10.50 6.09
N GLN A 407 21.41 11.71 5.54
CA GLN A 407 22.60 12.53 5.73
C GLN A 407 22.77 12.97 7.18
N ILE A 408 21.69 13.42 7.84
CA ILE A 408 21.69 13.79 9.27
C ILE A 408 22.12 12.58 10.12
N ASN A 409 21.52 11.42 9.89
CA ASN A 409 21.85 10.20 10.62
C ASN A 409 23.30 9.73 10.36
N ALA A 410 23.77 9.77 9.12
CA ALA A 410 25.13 9.40 8.79
C ALA A 410 26.15 10.32 9.49
N GLU A 411 25.86 11.61 9.59
CA GLU A 411 26.72 12.55 10.31
C GLU A 411 26.69 12.30 11.83
N ALA A 412 25.53 12.06 12.42
CA ALA A 412 25.41 11.68 13.83
C ALA A 412 26.23 10.42 14.16
N PHE A 413 26.20 9.41 13.28
CA PHE A 413 27.01 8.19 13.45
C PHE A 413 28.51 8.45 13.33
N ARG A 414 28.96 9.36 12.45
CA ARG A 414 30.37 9.77 12.36
C ARG A 414 30.82 10.49 13.64
N GLN A 415 29.96 11.32 14.23
CA GLN A 415 30.26 12.06 15.46
C GLN A 415 30.44 11.16 16.69
N ILE A 416 29.89 9.96 16.68
CA ILE A 416 30.15 8.94 17.73
C ILE A 416 31.33 8.01 17.40
N GLY A 417 32.04 8.24 16.27
CA GLY A 417 33.25 7.53 15.89
C GLY A 417 33.07 6.39 14.89
N LEU A 418 31.91 6.28 14.23
CA LEU A 418 31.66 5.24 13.21
C LEU A 418 32.08 5.73 11.82
N ASN A 419 32.70 4.86 11.01
CA ASN A 419 33.09 5.15 9.63
C ASN A 419 31.94 4.82 8.66
N ILE A 420 31.03 5.75 8.47
CA ILE A 420 29.84 5.57 7.62
C ILE A 420 30.15 5.91 6.16
N GLN A 421 29.91 4.95 5.28
CA GLN A 421 29.94 5.12 3.83
C GLN A 421 28.51 5.01 3.29
N MET A 422 27.97 6.14 2.83
CA MET A 422 26.62 6.19 2.29
C MET A 422 26.66 5.89 0.78
N GLU A 423 25.86 4.91 0.35
CA GLU A 423 25.66 4.51 -1.04
C GLU A 423 24.26 4.88 -1.51
N MET A 424 24.19 5.79 -2.49
CA MET A 424 22.93 6.13 -3.15
C MET A 424 22.56 5.04 -4.15
N LYS A 425 21.32 4.55 -4.08
CA LYS A 425 20.78 3.51 -4.94
C LYS A 425 19.56 4.01 -5.71
N GLU A 426 19.34 3.51 -6.91
CA GLU A 426 18.26 3.96 -7.80
C GLU A 426 16.95 3.19 -7.58
N ASN A 427 17.04 1.96 -7.09
CA ASN A 427 15.90 1.07 -6.93
C ASN A 427 16.08 0.06 -5.80
N TRP A 428 15.01 -0.61 -5.42
CA TRP A 428 15.01 -1.59 -4.34
C TRP A 428 15.88 -2.82 -4.64
N GLN A 429 16.03 -3.24 -5.90
CA GLN A 429 16.91 -4.34 -6.25
C GLN A 429 18.35 -4.03 -5.83
N GLN A 430 18.84 -2.83 -6.09
CA GLN A 430 20.17 -2.39 -5.68
C GLN A 430 20.32 -2.26 -4.15
N ILE A 431 19.23 -1.93 -3.44
CA ILE A 431 19.23 -1.93 -1.96
C ILE A 431 19.47 -3.33 -1.41
N PHE A 432 18.82 -4.35 -1.98
CA PHE A 432 18.89 -5.73 -1.51
C PHE A 432 20.02 -6.56 -2.12
N ASP A 433 20.71 -6.03 -3.13
CA ASP A 433 21.81 -6.71 -3.79
C ASP A 433 22.96 -7.02 -2.80
N THR A 434 23.39 -8.29 -2.78
CA THR A 434 24.52 -8.76 -1.95
C THR A 434 25.74 -9.13 -2.80
N GLU A 435 25.60 -9.17 -4.13
CA GLU A 435 26.69 -9.52 -5.03
C GLU A 435 27.69 -8.38 -5.20
N SER A 436 27.22 -7.12 -5.18
CA SER A 436 28.04 -5.93 -5.29
C SER A 436 28.75 -5.51 -4.00
N GLY A 437 28.57 -6.24 -2.91
CA GLY A 437 29.19 -5.96 -1.61
C GLY A 437 28.23 -6.13 -0.42
N PRO A 438 28.76 -6.00 0.81
CA PRO A 438 27.96 -6.21 2.01
C PRO A 438 26.89 -5.14 2.16
N ARG A 439 25.70 -5.56 2.50
CA ARG A 439 24.61 -4.71 2.96
C ARG A 439 24.70 -4.64 4.50
N MET A 440 24.69 -3.46 5.09
CA MET A 440 24.82 -3.31 6.55
C MET A 440 23.70 -2.50 7.17
N VAL A 441 23.38 -1.35 6.58
CA VAL A 441 22.28 -0.48 7.02
C VAL A 441 21.49 -0.07 5.80
N ARG A 442 20.18 -0.10 5.89
CA ARG A 442 19.29 0.44 4.85
C ARG A 442 18.15 1.26 5.43
N ASP A 443 17.75 2.24 4.67
CA ASP A 443 16.57 3.01 4.94
C ASP A 443 15.30 2.22 4.56
N TRP A 444 14.26 2.30 5.40
CA TRP A 444 13.02 1.53 5.22
C TRP A 444 11.81 2.20 5.87
N SER A 445 10.68 1.56 5.73
CA SER A 445 9.47 1.86 6.50
C SER A 445 8.70 0.60 6.84
N ASN A 446 7.87 0.68 7.86
CA ASN A 446 6.97 -0.39 8.24
C ASN A 446 5.56 0.17 8.44
N SER A 447 4.59 -0.42 7.76
CA SER A 447 3.18 -0.08 7.87
C SER A 447 2.45 -1.04 8.79
N ALA A 448 1.36 -0.55 9.38
CA ALA A 448 0.43 -1.37 10.14
C ALA A 448 -0.95 -1.36 9.43
N PRO A 449 -1.20 -2.31 8.52
CA PRO A 449 -2.42 -2.34 7.71
C PRO A 449 -3.69 -2.74 8.46
N PHE A 450 -3.60 -3.20 9.71
CA PHE A 450 -4.74 -3.45 10.60
C PHE A 450 -4.33 -3.24 12.07
N PRO A 451 -5.29 -2.99 12.98
CA PRO A 451 -5.02 -2.53 14.34
C PRO A 451 -4.52 -3.64 15.28
N ASP A 452 -3.37 -4.23 14.95
CA ASP A 452 -2.73 -5.26 15.76
C ASP A 452 -1.22 -5.33 15.45
N PRO A 453 -0.34 -5.57 16.43
CA PRO A 453 1.10 -5.73 16.24
C PRO A 453 1.49 -6.77 15.20
N VAL A 454 0.70 -7.84 15.03
CA VAL A 454 0.91 -8.85 13.98
C VAL A 454 1.01 -8.20 12.60
N SER A 455 0.27 -7.12 12.35
CA SER A 455 0.25 -6.44 11.06
C SER A 455 1.58 -5.78 10.69
N SER A 456 2.41 -5.45 11.67
CA SER A 456 3.68 -4.74 11.47
C SER A 456 4.89 -5.61 11.86
N ILE A 457 5.10 -5.85 13.16
CA ILE A 457 6.34 -6.47 13.67
C ILE A 457 6.50 -7.92 13.18
N VAL A 458 5.41 -8.70 13.15
CA VAL A 458 5.44 -10.08 12.64
C VAL A 458 5.69 -10.08 11.13
N ASN A 459 4.93 -9.27 10.40
CA ASN A 459 5.01 -9.20 8.94
C ASN A 459 6.41 -8.77 8.43
N GLN A 460 7.17 -8.03 9.24
CA GLN A 460 8.48 -7.50 8.88
C GLN A 460 9.63 -8.31 9.47
N HIS A 461 9.55 -8.75 10.71
CA HIS A 461 10.71 -9.22 11.48
C HIS A 461 10.65 -10.67 11.93
N CYS A 462 9.50 -11.37 11.84
CA CYS A 462 9.37 -12.78 12.17
C CYS A 462 9.89 -13.72 11.06
N GLN A 463 9.81 -15.01 11.28
CA GLN A 463 10.41 -16.04 10.41
C GLN A 463 9.99 -15.96 8.94
N ASN A 464 8.72 -15.63 8.65
CA ASN A 464 8.23 -15.37 7.28
C ASN A 464 8.32 -13.90 6.90
N GLY A 465 8.78 -13.03 7.81
CA GLY A 465 8.91 -11.60 7.60
C GLY A 465 10.04 -11.24 6.66
N GLN A 466 9.94 -10.07 6.06
CA GLN A 466 10.86 -9.65 5.01
C GLN A 466 12.32 -9.66 5.46
N GLN A 467 12.62 -9.14 6.65
CA GLN A 467 14.00 -9.01 7.12
C GLN A 467 14.70 -10.37 7.29
N GLN A 468 13.99 -11.38 7.82
CA GLN A 468 14.55 -12.73 7.93
C GLN A 468 14.66 -13.41 6.56
N GLN A 469 13.68 -13.22 5.68
CA GLN A 469 13.69 -13.81 4.34
C GLN A 469 14.84 -13.30 3.47
N VAL A 470 15.28 -12.05 3.67
CA VAL A 470 16.45 -11.51 2.97
C VAL A 470 17.76 -11.71 3.74
N GLY A 471 17.72 -12.43 4.86
CA GLY A 471 18.91 -12.84 5.61
C GLY A 471 19.59 -11.72 6.41
N GLU A 472 18.87 -10.69 6.85
CA GLU A 472 19.45 -9.56 7.59
C GLU A 472 19.52 -9.77 9.10
N TRP A 473 18.50 -10.39 9.67
CA TRP A 473 18.37 -10.53 11.13
C TRP A 473 17.51 -11.73 11.50
N THR A 474 17.86 -12.42 12.57
CA THR A 474 17.06 -13.46 13.20
C THR A 474 17.40 -13.55 14.69
N ASN A 475 16.43 -13.98 15.49
CA ASN A 475 16.58 -14.22 16.92
C ASN A 475 15.62 -15.33 17.34
N GLU A 476 16.10 -16.36 18.03
CA GLU A 476 15.30 -17.55 18.39
C GLU A 476 14.15 -17.21 19.33
N GLU A 477 14.43 -16.49 20.44
CA GLU A 477 13.40 -16.05 21.39
C GLU A 477 12.33 -15.20 20.68
N PHE A 478 12.76 -14.29 19.82
CA PHE A 478 11.83 -13.45 19.04
C PHE A 478 10.92 -14.30 18.16
N ASN A 479 11.44 -15.33 17.51
CA ASN A 479 10.63 -16.23 16.67
C ASN A 479 9.59 -17.03 17.47
N GLU A 480 9.91 -17.44 18.69
CA GLU A 480 8.94 -18.09 19.59
C GLU A 480 7.84 -17.11 20.01
N LEU A 481 8.21 -15.86 20.31
CA LEU A 481 7.26 -14.80 20.65
C LEU A 481 6.36 -14.44 19.46
N CYS A 482 6.87 -14.51 18.21
CA CYS A 482 6.06 -14.32 17.01
C CYS A 482 4.89 -15.32 16.95
N ILE A 483 5.18 -16.61 17.18
CA ILE A 483 4.15 -17.66 17.17
C ILE A 483 3.11 -17.38 18.27
N LYS A 484 3.57 -17.04 19.46
CA LYS A 484 2.69 -16.70 20.57
C LYS A 484 1.79 -15.49 20.27
N LEU A 485 2.36 -14.41 19.73
CA LEU A 485 1.63 -13.21 19.35
C LEU A 485 0.57 -13.48 18.27
N GLU A 486 0.86 -14.38 17.32
CA GLU A 486 -0.05 -14.72 16.22
C GLU A 486 -1.17 -15.69 16.64
N THR A 487 -0.94 -16.55 17.62
CA THR A 487 -1.84 -17.70 17.88
C THR A 487 -2.52 -17.71 19.25
N SER A 488 -1.99 -16.97 20.25
CA SER A 488 -2.65 -16.87 21.55
C SER A 488 -3.92 -16.03 21.44
N THR A 489 -4.99 -16.49 22.08
CA THR A 489 -6.25 -15.74 22.26
C THR A 489 -6.31 -14.98 23.57
N ASP A 490 -5.29 -15.13 24.44
CA ASP A 490 -5.16 -14.39 25.68
C ASP A 490 -4.47 -13.04 25.44
N LEU A 491 -5.17 -11.96 25.76
CA LEU A 491 -4.70 -10.60 25.52
C LEU A 491 -3.43 -10.28 26.31
N GLU A 492 -3.36 -10.68 27.58
CA GLU A 492 -2.20 -10.38 28.44
C GLU A 492 -0.96 -11.15 27.99
N GLU A 493 -1.14 -12.40 27.56
CA GLU A 493 -0.06 -13.19 26.98
C GLU A 493 0.47 -12.56 25.69
N ARG A 494 -0.43 -12.07 24.83
CA ARG A 494 -0.07 -11.38 23.57
C ARG A 494 0.65 -10.05 23.85
N ARG A 495 0.16 -9.25 24.80
CA ARG A 495 0.80 -7.99 25.21
C ARG A 495 2.20 -8.22 25.76
N ALA A 496 2.37 -9.22 26.64
CA ALA A 496 3.67 -9.57 27.21
C ALA A 496 4.65 -10.05 26.11
N ALA A 497 4.17 -10.85 25.15
CA ALA A 497 4.98 -11.28 24.02
C ALA A 497 5.39 -10.07 23.15
N PHE A 498 4.46 -9.17 22.83
CA PHE A 498 4.76 -7.98 22.04
C PHE A 498 5.75 -7.04 22.74
N GLN A 499 5.57 -6.78 24.04
CA GLN A 499 6.52 -5.99 24.82
C GLN A 499 7.92 -6.59 24.77
N ARG A 500 8.04 -7.92 24.98
CA ARG A 500 9.33 -8.61 24.92
C ARG A 500 9.97 -8.56 23.53
N MET A 501 9.15 -8.64 22.48
CA MET A 501 9.63 -8.47 21.09
C MET A 501 10.23 -7.09 20.86
N LEU A 502 9.60 -6.02 21.36
CA LEU A 502 10.15 -4.67 21.28
C LEU A 502 11.45 -4.53 22.09
N GLU A 503 11.55 -5.13 23.28
CA GLU A 503 12.78 -5.14 24.08
C GLU A 503 13.95 -5.75 23.30
N ILE A 504 13.73 -6.91 22.67
CA ILE A 504 14.74 -7.57 21.84
C ILE A 504 15.10 -6.70 20.63
N ALA A 505 14.11 -6.35 19.82
CA ALA A 505 14.33 -5.77 18.48
C ALA A 505 14.71 -4.28 18.48
N GLU A 506 14.40 -3.53 19.55
CA GLU A 506 14.73 -2.09 19.65
C GLU A 506 15.87 -1.79 20.62
N ARG A 507 16.16 -2.68 21.61
CA ARG A 507 17.11 -2.40 22.69
C ARG A 507 18.24 -3.41 22.82
N GLU A 508 17.95 -4.71 22.90
CA GLU A 508 18.97 -5.73 23.22
C GLU A 508 19.78 -6.18 22.00
N ASP A 509 19.08 -6.56 20.91
CA ASP A 509 19.65 -7.04 19.64
C ASP A 509 19.00 -6.28 18.48
N PRO A 510 19.23 -4.96 18.35
CA PRO A 510 18.45 -4.12 17.45
C PRO A 510 18.38 -4.67 16.01
N ALA A 511 17.16 -4.98 15.57
CA ALA A 511 16.84 -5.37 14.21
C ALA A 511 16.68 -4.14 13.30
N TYR A 512 16.24 -3.06 13.91
CA TYR A 512 15.97 -1.76 13.29
C TYR A 512 16.06 -0.66 14.36
N THR A 513 15.97 0.58 13.92
CA THR A 513 15.66 1.72 14.78
C THR A 513 14.56 2.56 14.16
N VAL A 514 13.58 2.98 14.96
CA VAL A 514 12.49 3.84 14.54
C VAL A 514 13.00 5.28 14.45
N LEU A 515 12.68 6.00 13.38
CA LEU A 515 13.06 7.39 13.16
C LEU A 515 11.91 8.34 13.53
N HIS A 516 10.84 8.28 12.77
CA HIS A 516 9.65 9.09 12.96
C HIS A 516 8.45 8.44 12.28
N GLN A 517 7.24 8.87 12.59
CA GLN A 517 6.05 8.49 11.85
C GLN A 517 6.10 9.10 10.44
N SER A 518 5.76 8.34 9.41
CA SER A 518 5.65 8.87 8.05
C SER A 518 4.45 9.82 7.96
N ALA A 519 4.58 10.87 7.16
CA ALA A 519 3.49 11.76 6.83
C ALA A 519 3.40 11.96 5.32
N ILE A 520 2.19 12.12 4.82
CA ILE A 520 1.92 12.43 3.41
C ILE A 520 1.10 13.70 3.34
N PHE A 521 1.53 14.64 2.49
CA PHE A 521 0.81 15.87 2.22
C PHE A 521 0.41 15.94 0.75
N TYR A 522 -0.80 16.44 0.53
CA TYR A 522 -1.46 16.55 -0.77
C TYR A 522 -1.78 18.02 -1.05
N GLY A 523 -1.33 18.53 -2.19
CA GLY A 523 -1.76 19.85 -2.67
C GLY A 523 -3.02 19.71 -3.52
N LYS A 524 -4.02 20.58 -3.32
CA LYS A 524 -5.27 20.59 -4.09
C LYS A 524 -5.90 21.98 -4.15
N PRO A 525 -6.82 22.25 -5.12
CA PRO A 525 -7.66 23.43 -5.09
C PRO A 525 -8.63 23.40 -3.91
N LYS A 526 -8.90 24.57 -3.31
CA LYS A 526 -9.85 24.71 -2.18
C LYS A 526 -11.32 24.43 -2.53
N ASN A 527 -11.66 24.51 -3.82
CA ASN A 527 -13.02 24.17 -4.28
C ASN A 527 -13.27 22.67 -4.42
N ILE A 528 -12.28 21.83 -4.14
CA ILE A 528 -12.44 20.38 -4.05
C ILE A 528 -12.52 20.01 -2.56
N ASP A 529 -13.68 19.54 -2.13
CA ASP A 529 -13.84 18.89 -0.83
C ASP A 529 -13.32 17.48 -0.94
N TRP A 530 -12.27 17.17 -0.20
CA TRP A 530 -11.66 15.86 -0.13
C TRP A 530 -10.89 15.74 1.19
N THR A 531 -11.15 14.67 1.92
CA THR A 531 -10.49 14.38 3.19
C THR A 531 -9.46 13.26 2.98
N TRP A 532 -8.24 13.49 3.42
CA TRP A 532 -7.20 12.47 3.44
C TRP A 532 -7.43 11.49 4.60
N SER A 533 -6.82 10.32 4.52
CA SER A 533 -6.90 9.26 5.52
C SER A 533 -5.53 8.95 6.09
N GLY A 534 -5.46 8.54 7.36
CA GLY A 534 -4.26 7.98 7.98
C GLY A 534 -3.76 6.68 7.31
N LEU A 535 -4.60 6.03 6.51
CA LEU A 535 -4.19 5.00 5.55
C LEU A 535 -3.61 5.67 4.29
N GLN A 536 -2.79 4.96 3.54
CA GLN A 536 -2.06 5.52 2.39
C GLN A 536 -2.92 5.69 1.13
N SER A 537 -4.13 5.16 1.12
CA SER A 537 -5.05 5.20 -0.02
C SER A 537 -5.68 6.57 -0.22
N MET A 538 -5.83 7.00 -1.47
CA MET A 538 -6.67 8.13 -1.84
C MET A 538 -8.09 7.64 -2.13
N ASP A 539 -9.06 8.15 -1.39
CA ASP A 539 -10.47 7.81 -1.56
C ASP A 539 -11.18 8.86 -2.42
N PHE A 540 -11.66 8.45 -3.59
CA PHE A 540 -12.40 9.28 -4.54
C PHE A 540 -13.87 8.85 -4.71
N ARG A 541 -14.45 8.24 -3.67
CA ARG A 541 -15.89 7.93 -3.63
C ARG A 541 -16.73 9.18 -3.36
N GLY A 542 -18.01 9.12 -3.69
CA GLY A 542 -18.92 10.26 -3.59
C GLY A 542 -19.18 10.80 -2.17
N ASP A 543 -18.90 10.02 -1.15
CA ASP A 543 -18.97 10.45 0.25
C ASP A 543 -17.70 11.20 0.71
N ASN A 544 -16.61 11.13 -0.06
CA ASN A 544 -15.34 11.79 0.27
C ASN A 544 -14.84 12.78 -0.80
N PHE A 545 -15.43 12.83 -1.99
CA PHE A 545 -15.00 13.74 -3.05
C PHE A 545 -16.16 14.56 -3.60
N LYS A 546 -16.00 15.89 -3.64
CA LYS A 546 -16.97 16.81 -4.25
C LYS A 546 -16.27 18.04 -4.81
N VAL A 547 -16.68 18.45 -6.00
CA VAL A 547 -16.28 19.74 -6.59
C VAL A 547 -17.36 20.78 -6.30
N ASN A 548 -16.98 21.85 -5.62
CA ASN A 548 -17.85 23.00 -5.36
C ASN A 548 -17.64 24.04 -6.45
N ASN A 549 -18.72 24.64 -6.95
CA ASN A 549 -18.59 25.79 -7.81
C ASN A 549 -17.88 26.91 -7.03
N LEU A 550 -16.80 27.47 -7.56
CA LEU A 550 -16.23 28.68 -7.01
C LEU A 550 -17.36 29.72 -6.96
N ALA A 551 -17.70 30.19 -5.75
CA ALA A 551 -18.53 31.37 -5.64
C ALA A 551 -17.83 32.51 -6.37
N ASN A 552 -18.46 33.01 -7.45
CA ASN A 552 -17.97 34.14 -8.27
C ASN A 552 -17.71 35.37 -7.41
#